data_f544b6826c04b6157a178f94c547adda
#
_entry.id   f544b6826c04b6157a178f94c547adda
#
_cell.length_a   1.000
_cell.length_b   1.000
_cell.length_c   1.000
_cell.angle_alpha   90.00
_cell.angle_beta   90.00
_cell.angle_gamma   90.00
#
_symmetry.space_group_name_H-M   'P 1'
#
loop_
_entity.id
_entity.type
_entity.pdbx_description
1 polymer ?
#
loop_
_entity_poly.entity_id
_entity_poly.type
_entity_poly.pdbx_seq_one_letter_code
_entity_poly.pdbx_strand_id
1 'polypeptide(L)'
;MTKDLNKKLVLGILFIFPLLVYLFFASGKNNFAKLPILTEKVNELPKGYLGEKIKLKNKITILGYWGGDLKNKKAEALNLNEKIYKRFYQFDDFQFVFFVDTFQIKQVQELKNELVKGVGTDISRWNFLHTTAENMKTHFSSLKTPFLLDESGNTPYVFIIDKDLSLRGRNDDEDSGTLYAFDARSVAQINKKMIDDVKVILAEYRLALKIYNSEREK
;
A
#
# COMPACT_ATOMS: atom_id res chain seq x y z
N MET A 1 57.81 15.21 -28.94
CA MET A 1 56.40 15.73 -29.03
C MET A 1 55.36 14.81 -28.41
N THR A 2 55.57 13.52 -28.27
CA THR A 2 54.52 12.54 -27.78
C THR A 2 54.38 12.51 -26.23
N LYS A 3 55.44 12.70 -25.45
CA LYS A 3 55.36 12.65 -23.97
C LYS A 3 54.59 13.78 -23.33
N ASP A 4 54.68 15.00 -23.85
CA ASP A 4 53.93 16.15 -23.33
C ASP A 4 52.43 16.13 -23.68
N LEU A 5 52.09 15.56 -24.84
CA LEU A 5 50.72 15.35 -25.24
C LEU A 5 50.00 14.32 -24.32
N ASN A 6 50.71 13.21 -24.03
CA ASN A 6 50.19 12.18 -23.13
C ASN A 6 50.01 12.69 -21.69
N LYS A 7 50.94 13.53 -21.20
CA LYS A 7 50.83 14.15 -19.88
C LYS A 7 49.64 15.10 -19.76
N LYS A 8 49.40 15.93 -20.78
CA LYS A 8 48.23 16.83 -20.84
C LYS A 8 46.94 16.07 -20.96
N LEU A 9 46.91 14.97 -21.72
CA LEU A 9 45.73 14.10 -21.88
C LEU A 9 45.39 13.39 -20.55
N VAL A 10 46.40 12.83 -19.86
CA VAL A 10 46.19 12.18 -18.54
C VAL A 10 45.68 13.20 -17.53
N LEU A 11 46.26 14.41 -17.50
CA LEU A 11 45.83 15.49 -16.60
C LEU A 11 44.36 15.93 -16.90
N GLY A 12 44.03 16.06 -18.19
CA GLY A 12 42.67 16.37 -18.64
C GLY A 12 41.65 15.33 -18.20
N ILE A 13 41.96 14.05 -18.41
CA ILE A 13 41.10 12.95 -17.97
C ILE A 13 40.93 12.97 -16.44
N LEU A 14 42.02 13.15 -15.69
CA LEU A 14 41.99 13.16 -14.23
C LEU A 14 41.09 14.25 -13.64
N PHE A 15 41.05 15.45 -14.25
CA PHE A 15 40.26 16.58 -13.75
C PHE A 15 38.86 16.67 -14.40
N ILE A 16 38.74 16.38 -15.69
CA ILE A 16 37.48 16.51 -16.42
C ILE A 16 36.55 15.31 -16.15
N PHE A 17 37.10 14.10 -16.04
CA PHE A 17 36.27 12.90 -15.84
C PHE A 17 35.45 12.93 -14.54
N PRO A 18 36.01 13.29 -13.34
CA PRO A 18 35.21 13.42 -12.13
C PRO A 18 34.12 14.50 -12.25
N LEU A 19 34.41 15.60 -12.95
CA LEU A 19 33.44 16.65 -13.20
C LEU A 19 32.28 16.17 -14.11
N LEU A 20 32.59 15.43 -15.15
CA LEU A 20 31.59 14.82 -16.05
C LEU A 20 30.72 13.80 -15.30
N VAL A 21 31.34 12.95 -14.46
CA VAL A 21 30.62 11.99 -13.62
C VAL A 21 29.71 12.72 -12.64
N TYR A 22 30.18 13.77 -12.01
CA TYR A 22 29.35 14.61 -11.13
C TYR A 22 28.16 15.23 -11.88
N LEU A 23 28.40 15.85 -13.04
CA LEU A 23 27.34 16.44 -13.87
C LEU A 23 26.35 15.38 -14.36
N PHE A 24 26.82 14.18 -14.71
CA PHE A 24 25.96 13.06 -15.08
C PHE A 24 25.02 12.66 -13.96
N PHE A 25 25.51 12.51 -12.74
CA PHE A 25 24.67 12.18 -11.58
C PHE A 25 23.79 13.37 -11.15
N ALA A 26 24.28 14.61 -11.26
CA ALA A 26 23.50 15.81 -10.94
C ALA A 26 22.37 16.07 -11.96
N SER A 27 22.55 15.68 -13.22
CA SER A 27 21.52 15.78 -14.27
C SER A 27 20.53 14.61 -14.27
N GLY A 28 20.79 13.56 -13.49
CA GLY A 28 19.95 12.37 -13.39
C GLY A 28 18.55 12.71 -12.89
N LYS A 29 17.53 12.54 -13.73
CA LYS A 29 16.15 12.55 -13.29
C LYS A 29 15.88 11.28 -12.51
N ASN A 30 15.49 11.41 -11.25
CA ASN A 30 15.09 10.29 -10.42
C ASN A 30 13.74 9.73 -10.93
N ASN A 31 13.78 8.79 -11.87
CA ASN A 31 12.60 8.05 -12.31
C ASN A 31 12.35 6.91 -11.31
N PHE A 32 11.59 7.18 -10.26
CA PHE A 32 11.12 6.14 -9.36
C PHE A 32 9.96 5.39 -9.99
N ALA A 33 9.97 4.07 -9.83
CA ALA A 33 8.82 3.25 -10.16
C ALA A 33 7.60 3.76 -9.39
N LYS A 34 6.49 3.96 -10.08
CA LYS A 34 5.20 4.32 -9.48
C LYS A 34 4.26 3.15 -9.66
N LEU A 35 3.46 2.90 -8.63
CA LEU A 35 2.41 1.91 -8.76
C LEU A 35 1.26 2.51 -9.59
N PRO A 36 0.83 1.89 -10.71
CA PRO A 36 -0.26 2.40 -11.54
C PRO A 36 -1.55 2.69 -10.77
N ILE A 37 -2.27 3.72 -11.18
CA ILE A 37 -3.65 3.99 -10.75
C ILE A 37 -4.57 3.17 -11.64
N LEU A 38 -5.35 2.26 -11.03
CA LEU A 38 -6.30 1.41 -11.74
C LEU A 38 -7.73 1.98 -11.69
N THR A 39 -8.08 2.62 -10.57
CA THR A 39 -9.37 3.31 -10.42
C THR A 39 -9.17 4.60 -9.64
N GLU A 40 -9.66 5.69 -10.19
CA GLU A 40 -9.71 6.99 -9.51
C GLU A 40 -11.01 7.18 -8.76
N LYS A 41 -10.99 8.03 -7.70
CA LYS A 41 -12.16 8.48 -6.94
C LYS A 41 -12.97 7.33 -6.33
N VAL A 42 -12.26 6.40 -5.67
CA VAL A 42 -12.91 5.43 -4.79
C VAL A 42 -13.68 6.19 -3.71
N ASN A 43 -14.86 5.72 -3.35
CA ASN A 43 -15.67 6.36 -2.33
C ASN A 43 -14.95 6.39 -0.99
N GLU A 44 -15.16 7.45 -0.21
CA GLU A 44 -14.76 7.48 1.20
C GLU A 44 -15.63 6.49 2.01
N LEU A 45 -15.14 6.09 3.17
CA LEU A 45 -15.83 5.15 4.03
C LEU A 45 -17.22 5.65 4.43
N PRO A 46 -18.25 4.81 4.40
CA PRO A 46 -19.56 5.16 4.96
C PRO A 46 -19.44 5.38 6.47
N LYS A 47 -20.41 6.07 7.05
CA LYS A 47 -20.46 6.22 8.52
C LYS A 47 -20.59 4.83 9.16
N GLY A 48 -19.61 4.49 10.00
CA GLY A 48 -19.63 3.25 10.78
C GLY A 48 -20.54 3.36 12.00
N TYR A 49 -20.99 2.22 12.52
CA TYR A 49 -21.89 2.17 13.69
C TYR A 49 -21.19 2.47 15.03
N LEU A 50 -19.88 2.34 15.13
CA LEU A 50 -19.12 2.50 16.37
C LEU A 50 -18.39 3.85 16.52
N GLY A 51 -18.76 4.85 15.73
CA GLY A 51 -18.33 6.24 15.92
C GLY A 51 -16.82 6.52 15.69
N GLU A 52 -16.05 5.57 15.27
CA GLU A 52 -14.64 5.77 14.92
C GLU A 52 -14.55 6.63 13.65
N LYS A 53 -13.76 7.72 13.73
CA LYS A 53 -13.52 8.60 12.58
C LYS A 53 -12.41 8.02 11.69
N ILE A 54 -12.61 6.82 11.18
CA ILE A 54 -11.71 6.21 10.19
C ILE A 54 -11.93 6.90 8.86
N LYS A 55 -10.84 7.22 8.14
CA LYS A 55 -10.89 7.84 6.81
C LYS A 55 -9.88 7.17 5.90
N LEU A 56 -10.20 7.07 4.62
CA LEU A 56 -9.24 6.66 3.57
C LEU A 56 -8.40 7.85 3.09
N LYS A 57 -9.02 9.03 2.96
CA LYS A 57 -8.32 10.24 2.49
C LYS A 57 -7.12 10.57 3.36
N ASN A 58 -5.99 10.87 2.71
CA ASN A 58 -4.68 11.14 3.32
C ASN A 58 -4.04 9.94 4.02
N LYS A 59 -4.51 8.71 3.75
CA LYS A 59 -3.93 7.47 4.24
C LYS A 59 -3.61 6.51 3.11
N ILE A 60 -2.56 5.72 3.27
CA ILE A 60 -2.29 4.55 2.44
C ILE A 60 -2.93 3.37 3.15
N THR A 61 -3.95 2.81 2.55
CA THR A 61 -4.83 1.85 3.20
C THR A 61 -4.78 0.50 2.52
N ILE A 62 -4.57 -0.56 3.30
CA ILE A 62 -4.91 -1.92 2.89
C ILE A 62 -6.38 -2.15 3.26
N LEU A 63 -7.21 -2.26 2.24
CA LEU A 63 -8.66 -2.33 2.37
C LEU A 63 -9.15 -3.75 2.14
N GLY A 64 -9.99 -4.27 3.02
CA GLY A 64 -10.61 -5.58 2.88
C GLY A 64 -12.08 -5.60 3.27
N TYR A 65 -12.77 -6.66 2.86
CA TYR A 65 -14.19 -6.86 3.13
C TYR A 65 -14.41 -8.25 3.73
N TRP A 66 -14.76 -8.30 5.00
CA TRP A 66 -14.87 -9.50 5.81
C TRP A 66 -16.26 -9.63 6.46
N GLY A 67 -17.30 -9.49 5.64
CA GLY A 67 -18.66 -9.82 6.08
C GLY A 67 -18.80 -11.31 6.38
N GLY A 68 -19.83 -11.71 7.12
CA GLY A 68 -20.10 -13.10 7.50
C GLY A 68 -19.30 -13.59 8.70
N ASP A 69 -18.64 -14.76 8.64
CA ASP A 69 -17.96 -15.37 9.78
C ASP A 69 -16.44 -15.05 9.81
N LEU A 70 -16.02 -14.22 10.78
CA LEU A 70 -14.62 -13.86 10.96
C LEU A 70 -13.72 -15.02 11.47
N LYS A 71 -14.28 -16.09 12.01
CA LYS A 71 -13.48 -17.23 12.47
C LYS A 71 -12.65 -17.85 11.34
N ASN A 72 -13.19 -17.80 10.12
CA ASN A 72 -12.52 -18.29 8.92
C ASN A 72 -11.47 -17.32 8.37
N LYS A 73 -11.36 -16.10 8.92
CA LYS A 73 -10.43 -15.05 8.48
C LYS A 73 -9.12 -14.98 9.28
N LYS A 74 -8.98 -15.83 10.28
CA LYS A 74 -7.78 -15.84 11.15
C LYS A 74 -6.48 -16.04 10.36
N ALA A 75 -6.44 -17.00 9.44
CA ALA A 75 -5.24 -17.28 8.65
C ALA A 75 -4.89 -16.11 7.73
N GLU A 76 -5.89 -15.52 7.06
CA GLU A 76 -5.74 -14.33 6.22
C GLU A 76 -5.21 -13.14 7.04
N ALA A 77 -5.78 -12.89 8.21
CA ALA A 77 -5.36 -11.83 9.13
C ALA A 77 -3.92 -12.02 9.60
N LEU A 78 -3.52 -13.24 9.99
CA LEU A 78 -2.15 -13.55 10.39
C LEU A 78 -1.16 -13.37 9.22
N ASN A 79 -1.50 -13.81 8.02
CA ASN A 79 -0.66 -13.62 6.83
C ASN A 79 -0.42 -12.13 6.57
N LEU A 80 -1.48 -11.32 6.57
CA LEU A 80 -1.39 -9.87 6.35
C LEU A 80 -0.62 -9.18 7.47
N ASN A 81 -0.84 -9.58 8.73
CA ASN A 81 -0.16 -9.02 9.88
C ASN A 81 1.36 -9.27 9.82
N GLU A 82 1.78 -10.53 9.61
CA GLU A 82 3.18 -10.92 9.56
C GLU A 82 3.92 -10.35 8.35
N LYS A 83 3.29 -10.35 7.17
CA LYS A 83 3.97 -10.03 5.93
C LYS A 83 3.91 -8.55 5.58
N ILE A 84 2.82 -7.88 5.90
CA ILE A 84 2.59 -6.48 5.52
C ILE A 84 2.58 -5.58 6.74
N TYR A 85 1.64 -5.77 7.67
CA TYR A 85 1.44 -4.82 8.76
C TYR A 85 2.68 -4.61 9.62
N LYS A 86 3.32 -5.67 10.09
CA LYS A 86 4.54 -5.65 10.89
C LYS A 86 5.72 -4.91 10.25
N ARG A 87 5.76 -4.85 8.92
CA ARG A 87 6.81 -4.16 8.16
C ARG A 87 6.55 -2.67 8.02
N PHE A 88 5.27 -2.27 7.98
CA PHE A 88 4.88 -0.92 7.55
C PHE A 88 4.06 -0.13 8.57
N TYR A 89 3.64 -0.71 9.69
CA TYR A 89 2.81 -0.04 10.70
C TYR A 89 3.44 1.22 11.31
N GLN A 90 4.77 1.37 11.25
CA GLN A 90 5.46 2.55 11.75
C GLN A 90 5.29 3.80 10.86
N PHE A 91 4.81 3.64 9.63
CA PHE A 91 4.48 4.78 8.77
C PHE A 91 3.15 5.40 9.22
N ASP A 92 3.19 6.68 9.59
CA ASP A 92 2.03 7.38 10.18
C ASP A 92 0.79 7.40 9.31
N ASP A 93 0.97 7.38 8.01
CA ASP A 93 -0.11 7.41 7.04
C ASP A 93 -0.54 6.03 6.54
N PHE A 94 0.05 4.95 7.07
CA PHE A 94 -0.30 3.59 6.71
C PHE A 94 -1.31 3.00 7.67
N GLN A 95 -2.34 2.35 7.16
CA GLN A 95 -3.37 1.69 7.95
C GLN A 95 -3.97 0.48 7.26
N PHE A 96 -4.63 -0.35 8.04
CA PHE A 96 -5.54 -1.40 7.58
C PHE A 96 -6.97 -0.99 7.89
N VAL A 97 -7.89 -1.21 6.95
CA VAL A 97 -9.33 -1.00 7.14
C VAL A 97 -10.07 -2.23 6.60
N PHE A 98 -10.82 -2.88 7.47
CA PHE A 98 -11.66 -4.01 7.13
C PHE A 98 -13.12 -3.71 7.41
N PHE A 99 -13.94 -3.85 6.40
CA PHE A 99 -15.38 -3.83 6.55
C PHE A 99 -15.84 -5.12 7.21
N VAL A 100 -16.65 -5.03 8.22
CA VAL A 100 -17.24 -6.15 8.98
C VAL A 100 -18.70 -5.89 9.28
N ASP A 101 -19.47 -6.94 9.53
CA ASP A 101 -20.88 -6.77 9.88
C ASP A 101 -21.07 -6.13 11.26
N THR A 102 -22.22 -5.50 11.45
CA THR A 102 -22.57 -4.82 12.70
C THR A 102 -22.62 -5.74 13.91
N PHE A 103 -22.91 -7.02 13.71
CA PHE A 103 -23.00 -8.02 14.79
C PHE A 103 -21.65 -8.70 15.12
N GLN A 104 -20.58 -8.43 14.37
CA GLN A 104 -19.28 -9.10 14.53
C GLN A 104 -18.39 -8.48 15.62
N ILE A 105 -18.89 -7.61 16.49
CA ILE A 105 -18.10 -6.89 17.52
C ILE A 105 -17.26 -7.85 18.35
N LYS A 106 -17.86 -8.93 18.84
CA LYS A 106 -17.16 -9.93 19.66
C LYS A 106 -16.08 -10.67 18.89
N GLN A 107 -16.39 -11.08 17.65
CA GLN A 107 -15.44 -11.79 16.77
C GLN A 107 -14.24 -10.88 16.40
N VAL A 108 -14.46 -9.59 16.17
CA VAL A 108 -13.39 -8.61 15.95
C VAL A 108 -12.48 -8.51 17.15
N GLN A 109 -13.05 -8.46 18.38
CA GLN A 109 -12.24 -8.40 19.59
C GLN A 109 -11.43 -9.67 19.80
N GLU A 110 -12.01 -10.84 19.53
CA GLU A 110 -11.30 -12.13 19.59
C GLU A 110 -10.14 -12.15 18.58
N LEU A 111 -10.38 -11.72 17.33
CA LEU A 111 -9.36 -11.62 16.30
C LEU A 111 -8.23 -10.65 16.68
N LYS A 112 -8.56 -9.46 17.20
CA LYS A 112 -7.57 -8.49 17.69
C LYS A 112 -6.69 -9.10 18.79
N ASN A 113 -7.29 -9.81 19.75
CA ASN A 113 -6.56 -10.47 20.82
C ASN A 113 -5.58 -11.53 20.30
N GLU A 114 -5.98 -12.29 19.26
CA GLU A 114 -5.11 -13.28 18.64
C GLU A 114 -3.95 -12.65 17.87
N LEU A 115 -4.20 -11.57 17.13
CA LEU A 115 -3.15 -10.81 16.44
C LEU A 115 -2.10 -10.27 17.39
N VAL A 116 -2.51 -9.74 18.55
CA VAL A 116 -1.59 -9.25 19.60
C VAL A 116 -0.78 -10.40 20.20
N LYS A 117 -1.42 -11.52 20.54
CA LYS A 117 -0.76 -12.67 21.17
C LYS A 117 0.27 -13.33 20.22
N GLY A 118 -0.06 -13.42 18.93
CA GLY A 118 0.78 -14.14 17.98
C GLY A 118 2.05 -13.39 17.59
N VAL A 119 2.05 -12.07 17.63
CA VAL A 119 3.07 -11.26 16.96
C VAL A 119 3.72 -10.20 17.86
N GLY A 120 3.08 -9.85 18.98
CA GLY A 120 3.58 -8.79 19.87
C GLY A 120 3.69 -7.41 19.21
N THR A 121 2.97 -7.18 18.12
CA THR A 121 3.00 -5.92 17.36
C THR A 121 1.81 -5.05 17.78
N ASP A 122 2.03 -3.76 17.92
CA ASP A 122 0.95 -2.79 18.08
C ASP A 122 -0.01 -2.86 16.88
N ILE A 123 -1.28 -3.18 17.13
CA ILE A 123 -2.33 -3.28 16.13
C ILE A 123 -3.26 -2.06 16.09
N SER A 124 -2.82 -0.92 16.61
CA SER A 124 -3.61 0.32 16.68
C SER A 124 -4.10 0.82 15.32
N ARG A 125 -3.44 0.42 14.24
CA ARG A 125 -3.81 0.79 12.86
C ARG A 125 -4.58 -0.30 12.11
N TRP A 126 -4.99 -1.36 12.80
CA TRP A 126 -5.99 -2.30 12.34
C TRP A 126 -7.38 -1.75 12.69
N ASN A 127 -8.03 -1.16 11.70
CA ASN A 127 -9.35 -0.57 11.84
C ASN A 127 -10.42 -1.53 11.31
N PHE A 128 -11.48 -1.72 12.07
CA PHE A 128 -12.64 -2.51 11.65
C PHE A 128 -13.86 -1.60 11.58
N LEU A 129 -14.42 -1.45 10.38
CA LEU A 129 -15.60 -0.62 10.14
C LEU A 129 -16.83 -1.49 10.17
N HIS A 130 -17.58 -1.41 11.27
CA HIS A 130 -18.84 -2.12 11.41
C HIS A 130 -19.94 -1.46 10.58
N THR A 131 -20.51 -2.19 9.60
CA THR A 131 -21.53 -1.67 8.69
C THR A 131 -22.40 -2.79 8.12
N THR A 132 -23.39 -2.47 7.31
CA THR A 132 -24.26 -3.44 6.65
C THR A 132 -23.64 -4.00 5.37
N ALA A 133 -24.05 -5.21 4.94
CA ALA A 133 -23.61 -5.80 3.68
C ALA A 133 -23.97 -4.91 2.46
N GLU A 134 -25.05 -4.16 2.53
CA GLU A 134 -25.45 -3.21 1.48
C GLU A 134 -24.43 -2.06 1.34
N ASN A 135 -24.03 -1.47 2.46
CA ASN A 135 -22.98 -0.44 2.48
C ASN A 135 -21.64 -0.99 2.00
N MET A 136 -21.30 -2.23 2.36
CA MET A 136 -20.11 -2.90 1.85
C MET A 136 -20.15 -3.03 0.33
N LYS A 137 -21.26 -3.52 -0.23
CA LYS A 137 -21.46 -3.68 -1.68
C LYS A 137 -21.41 -2.32 -2.40
N THR A 138 -22.07 -1.31 -1.84
CA THR A 138 -22.06 0.05 -2.39
C THR A 138 -20.66 0.65 -2.43
N HIS A 139 -19.88 0.50 -1.35
CA HIS A 139 -18.50 0.96 -1.32
C HIS A 139 -17.62 0.15 -2.27
N PHE A 140 -17.75 -1.18 -2.27
CA PHE A 140 -16.98 -2.09 -3.13
C PHE A 140 -17.17 -1.78 -4.61
N SER A 141 -18.38 -1.43 -5.05
CA SER A 141 -18.68 -1.08 -6.44
C SER A 141 -17.86 0.13 -6.92
N SER A 142 -17.44 1.02 -6.02
CA SER A 142 -16.60 2.17 -6.36
C SER A 142 -15.16 1.79 -6.72
N LEU A 143 -14.69 0.58 -6.36
CA LEU A 143 -13.37 0.07 -6.76
C LEU A 143 -13.31 -0.27 -8.25
N LYS A 144 -14.44 -0.53 -8.91
CA LYS A 144 -14.56 -0.86 -10.34
C LYS A 144 -13.63 -2.00 -10.76
N THR A 145 -13.61 -3.06 -9.98
CA THR A 145 -12.78 -4.25 -10.22
C THR A 145 -13.63 -5.41 -10.78
N PRO A 146 -13.01 -6.41 -11.43
CA PRO A 146 -13.73 -7.59 -11.90
C PRO A 146 -14.13 -8.56 -10.77
N PHE A 147 -13.72 -8.29 -9.51
CA PHE A 147 -14.06 -9.12 -8.36
C PHE A 147 -15.48 -8.85 -7.87
N LEU A 148 -16.03 -9.81 -7.13
CA LEU A 148 -17.34 -9.73 -6.53
C LEU A 148 -17.23 -9.99 -5.02
N LEU A 149 -18.14 -9.41 -4.25
CA LEU A 149 -18.43 -9.82 -2.88
C LEU A 149 -19.46 -10.96 -2.93
N ASP A 150 -19.34 -11.90 -2.00
CA ASP A 150 -20.39 -12.88 -1.76
C ASP A 150 -21.65 -12.22 -1.12
N GLU A 151 -22.66 -13.03 -0.81
CA GLU A 151 -23.93 -12.53 -0.22
C GLU A 151 -23.71 -11.86 1.13
N SER A 152 -22.73 -12.30 1.90
CA SER A 152 -22.38 -11.75 3.21
C SER A 152 -21.51 -10.49 3.14
N GLY A 153 -21.10 -10.06 1.95
CA GLY A 153 -20.19 -8.94 1.78
C GLY A 153 -18.72 -9.31 2.00
N ASN A 154 -18.35 -10.58 1.76
CA ASN A 154 -17.00 -11.06 1.98
C ASN A 154 -16.25 -11.29 0.66
N THR A 155 -14.93 -11.07 0.70
CA THR A 155 -13.97 -11.49 -0.34
C THR A 155 -12.61 -11.82 0.30
N PRO A 156 -11.84 -12.76 -0.27
CA PRO A 156 -10.48 -13.02 0.18
C PRO A 156 -9.47 -11.98 -0.29
N TYR A 157 -9.87 -11.08 -1.16
CA TYR A 157 -8.98 -10.09 -1.77
C TYR A 157 -8.86 -8.82 -0.93
N VAL A 158 -7.64 -8.28 -0.88
CA VAL A 158 -7.34 -6.98 -0.26
C VAL A 158 -6.78 -6.01 -1.31
N PHE A 159 -7.09 -4.75 -1.14
CA PHE A 159 -6.86 -3.68 -2.10
C PHE A 159 -5.93 -2.62 -1.51
N ILE A 160 -5.10 -1.98 -2.33
CA ILE A 160 -4.26 -0.85 -1.92
C ILE A 160 -4.95 0.44 -2.36
N ILE A 161 -5.38 1.26 -1.40
CA ILE A 161 -5.95 2.58 -1.65
C ILE A 161 -4.95 3.64 -1.21
N ASP A 162 -4.68 4.60 -2.08
CA ASP A 162 -3.75 5.68 -1.81
C ASP A 162 -4.39 6.88 -1.09
N LYS A 163 -3.56 7.90 -0.79
CA LYS A 163 -3.98 9.12 -0.10
C LYS A 163 -5.00 9.95 -0.86
N ASP A 164 -5.11 9.76 -2.16
CA ASP A 164 -5.99 10.49 -3.06
C ASP A 164 -7.27 9.73 -3.40
N LEU A 165 -7.53 8.62 -2.69
CA LEU A 165 -8.67 7.73 -2.91
C LEU A 165 -8.60 7.03 -4.27
N SER A 166 -7.40 6.64 -4.69
CA SER A 166 -7.21 5.85 -5.91
C SER A 166 -6.85 4.41 -5.57
N LEU A 167 -7.45 3.46 -6.28
CA LEU A 167 -7.04 2.06 -6.25
C LEU A 167 -5.73 1.92 -7.01
N ARG A 168 -4.72 1.38 -6.34
CA ARG A 168 -3.39 1.17 -6.91
C ARG A 168 -3.13 -0.32 -7.15
N GLY A 169 -2.42 -0.63 -8.24
CA GLY A 169 -2.10 -2.00 -8.60
C GLY A 169 -1.19 -2.05 -9.82
N ARG A 170 -1.08 -3.21 -10.46
CA ARG A 170 -0.24 -3.41 -11.65
C ARG A 170 -1.11 -3.52 -12.89
N ASN A 171 -0.69 -2.91 -13.99
CA ASN A 171 -1.33 -3.02 -15.31
C ASN A 171 -0.57 -3.92 -16.28
N ASP A 172 0.55 -4.50 -15.83
CA ASP A 172 1.47 -5.33 -16.59
C ASP A 172 1.93 -6.57 -15.81
N ASP A 173 1.06 -7.11 -14.95
CA ASP A 173 1.36 -8.29 -14.15
C ASP A 173 1.45 -9.54 -15.04
N GLU A 174 2.54 -10.32 -14.89
CA GLU A 174 2.83 -11.50 -15.72
C GLU A 174 1.76 -12.60 -15.64
N ASP A 175 1.10 -12.75 -14.47
CA ASP A 175 0.14 -13.83 -14.25
C ASP A 175 -1.30 -13.42 -14.60
N SER A 176 -1.67 -12.14 -14.36
CA SER A 176 -3.05 -11.66 -14.43
C SER A 176 -3.29 -10.50 -15.39
N GLY A 177 -2.24 -10.00 -16.04
CA GLY A 177 -2.29 -8.79 -16.86
C GLY A 177 -2.54 -7.55 -16.00
N THR A 178 -3.74 -7.39 -15.45
CA THR A 178 -4.04 -6.32 -14.47
C THR A 178 -4.27 -6.92 -13.09
N LEU A 179 -3.44 -6.56 -12.13
CA LEU A 179 -3.55 -6.99 -10.73
C LEU A 179 -4.20 -5.88 -9.91
N TYR A 180 -5.51 -6.01 -9.68
CA TYR A 180 -6.30 -5.05 -8.89
C TYR A 180 -6.20 -5.27 -7.38
N ALA A 181 -5.91 -6.49 -6.96
CA ALA A 181 -5.98 -6.92 -5.56
C ALA A 181 -5.07 -8.11 -5.28
N PHE A 182 -4.86 -8.40 -4.01
CA PHE A 182 -4.03 -9.50 -3.54
C PHE A 182 -4.86 -10.49 -2.75
N ASP A 183 -4.73 -11.79 -3.06
CA ASP A 183 -5.38 -12.85 -2.28
C ASP A 183 -4.70 -13.01 -0.92
N ALA A 184 -5.40 -12.63 0.16
CA ALA A 184 -4.88 -12.70 1.54
C ALA A 184 -4.61 -14.13 2.02
N ARG A 185 -5.16 -15.15 1.34
CA ARG A 185 -4.88 -16.58 1.60
C ARG A 185 -3.52 -17.00 1.03
N SER A 186 -3.04 -16.30 -0.01
CA SER A 186 -1.81 -16.65 -0.72
C SER A 186 -0.59 -15.96 -0.14
N VAL A 187 0.14 -16.65 0.74
CA VAL A 187 1.43 -16.17 1.27
C VAL A 187 2.42 -15.88 0.12
N ALA A 188 2.38 -16.66 -0.95
CA ALA A 188 3.25 -16.48 -2.11
C ALA A 188 2.98 -15.14 -2.83
N GLN A 189 1.70 -14.82 -3.08
CA GLN A 189 1.32 -13.58 -3.74
C GLN A 189 1.63 -12.35 -2.85
N ILE A 190 1.36 -12.45 -1.55
CA ILE A 190 1.70 -11.40 -0.58
C ILE A 190 3.21 -11.15 -0.59
N ASN A 191 4.04 -12.20 -0.51
CA ASN A 191 5.50 -12.06 -0.45
C ASN A 191 6.12 -11.56 -1.76
N LYS A 192 5.66 -12.06 -2.91
CA LYS A 192 6.31 -11.78 -4.21
C LYS A 192 5.83 -10.46 -4.83
N LYS A 193 4.58 -10.04 -4.53
CA LYS A 193 3.96 -8.90 -5.20
C LYS A 193 3.54 -7.80 -4.23
N MET A 194 2.70 -8.11 -3.24
CA MET A 194 2.10 -7.10 -2.36
C MET A 194 3.13 -6.34 -1.52
N ILE A 195 4.16 -7.02 -0.99
CA ILE A 195 5.22 -6.36 -0.21
C ILE A 195 5.91 -5.28 -1.05
N ASP A 196 6.24 -5.59 -2.30
CA ASP A 196 6.96 -4.66 -3.16
C ASP A 196 6.07 -3.50 -3.60
N ASP A 197 4.79 -3.76 -3.89
CA ASP A 197 3.83 -2.71 -4.24
C ASP A 197 3.59 -1.74 -3.07
N VAL A 198 3.50 -2.25 -1.84
CA VAL A 198 3.40 -1.40 -0.64
C VAL A 198 4.68 -0.58 -0.43
N LYS A 199 5.87 -1.15 -0.67
CA LYS A 199 7.14 -0.38 -0.63
C LYS A 199 7.16 0.75 -1.66
N VAL A 200 6.75 0.44 -2.90
CA VAL A 200 6.73 1.43 -3.99
C VAL A 200 5.82 2.60 -3.65
N ILE A 201 4.58 2.35 -3.22
CA ILE A 201 3.65 3.42 -2.89
C ILE A 201 4.11 4.26 -1.68
N LEU A 202 4.68 3.63 -0.64
CA LEU A 202 5.24 4.35 0.50
C LEU A 202 6.44 5.22 0.10
N ALA A 203 7.31 4.72 -0.78
CA ALA A 203 8.44 5.47 -1.30
C ALA A 203 7.99 6.66 -2.17
N GLU A 204 6.98 6.48 -3.01
CA GLU A 204 6.36 7.52 -3.84
C GLU A 204 5.90 8.70 -2.99
N TYR A 205 5.13 8.45 -1.94
CA TYR A 205 4.61 9.51 -1.07
C TYR A 205 5.68 10.14 -0.18
N ARG A 206 6.67 9.38 0.28
CA ARG A 206 7.82 9.94 1.03
C ARG A 206 8.64 10.90 0.17
N LEU A 207 8.84 10.58 -1.10
CA LEU A 207 9.56 11.43 -2.04
C LEU A 207 8.79 12.70 -2.35
N ALA A 208 7.47 12.60 -2.59
CA ALA A 208 6.61 13.76 -2.80
C ALA A 208 6.65 14.74 -1.63
N LEU A 209 6.65 14.24 -0.39
CA LEU A 209 6.80 15.06 0.82
C LEU A 209 8.17 15.76 0.89
N LYS A 210 9.25 15.09 0.51
CA LYS A 210 10.59 15.72 0.48
C LYS A 210 10.66 16.86 -0.53
N ILE A 211 10.12 16.69 -1.73
CA ILE A 211 10.08 17.71 -2.78
C ILE A 211 9.27 18.91 -2.28
N TYR A 212 8.08 18.68 -1.73
CA TYR A 212 7.21 19.73 -1.21
C TYR A 212 7.89 20.55 -0.09
N ASN A 213 8.56 19.89 0.86
CA ASN A 213 9.26 20.57 1.94
C ASN A 213 10.45 21.38 1.42
N SER A 214 11.22 20.86 0.46
CA SER A 214 12.36 21.59 -0.14
C SER A 214 11.95 22.81 -0.96
N GLU A 215 10.72 22.85 -1.48
CA GLU A 215 10.17 24.03 -2.17
C GLU A 215 9.68 25.11 -1.21
N ARG A 216 9.28 24.74 0.01
CA ARG A 216 8.85 25.69 1.05
C ARG A 216 10.00 26.35 1.81
N GLU A 217 11.19 25.75 1.79
CA GLU A 217 12.39 26.27 2.45
C GLU A 217 13.21 27.19 1.53
N LYS A 218 12.77 27.41 0.29
CA LYS A 218 13.31 28.39 -0.67
C LYS A 218 12.45 29.66 -0.66
#